data_db561691f600c34632ad183495816a47
#
_entry.id   db561691f600c34632ad183495816a47
#
_cell.length_a   1.000
_cell.length_b   1.000
_cell.length_c   1.000
_cell.angle_alpha   90.00
_cell.angle_beta   90.00
_cell.angle_gamma   90.00
#
_symmetry.space_group_name_H-M   'P 1'
#
loop_
_entity.id
_entity.type
_entity.pdbx_description
1 polymer ?
#
loop_
_entity_poly.entity_id
_entity_poly.type
_entity_poly.pdbx_seq_one_letter_code
_entity_poly.pdbx_strand_id
1 'polypeptide(L)'
;MTTRETSTNQQINAIVVNKSNNNEFVYYAVQSAFPKYLSSIAVQAVPIISKSSFELLPNYRPSIQEQEKIGRLFALLDERIATQSKIIEDLKKLKSAISKKLLDNDRWTTYKIQDIAKIGRGRVISSVEIERQKHPLYPVYSSQTSNDGIMGYLDDYMFDGEYITWTTDGANAGTVFYRKGKFNCTNICGTLKIQPKYDCYFVSLVLQQATQKYVSFNLANPKLMNNIMASIKIKMPDIEMQKQLSKIFQTLDSCLLVHQRTCDMYSREKQYLLCQMFI
;
A
#
# COMPACT_ATOMS: atom_id res chain seq x y z
N MET A 1 -21.56 2.44 -13.89
CA MET A 1 -22.57 2.47 -14.99
C MET A 1 -22.21 1.43 -16.03
N THR A 2 -23.21 0.78 -16.63
CA THR A 2 -22.99 -0.17 -17.74
C THR A 2 -23.07 0.58 -19.07
N THR A 3 -22.12 0.34 -19.96
CA THR A 3 -22.05 0.95 -21.30
C THR A 3 -22.43 -0.02 -22.42
N ARG A 4 -22.82 -1.25 -22.06
CA ARG A 4 -23.19 -2.33 -22.98
C ARG A 4 -24.45 -3.02 -22.47
N GLU A 5 -25.13 -3.77 -23.33
CA GLU A 5 -26.17 -4.68 -22.92
C GLU A 5 -25.65 -5.62 -21.84
N THR A 6 -26.35 -5.68 -20.72
CA THR A 6 -25.94 -6.42 -19.54
C THR A 6 -27.13 -7.15 -18.96
N SER A 7 -27.00 -8.43 -18.69
CA SER A 7 -27.94 -9.20 -17.90
C SER A 7 -27.46 -9.30 -16.46
N THR A 8 -28.39 -9.17 -15.51
CA THR A 8 -28.12 -9.29 -14.08
C THR A 8 -28.94 -10.42 -13.48
N ASN A 9 -28.48 -11.01 -12.38
CA ASN A 9 -29.26 -11.96 -11.62
C ASN A 9 -30.34 -11.25 -10.76
N GLN A 10 -31.23 -12.01 -10.13
CA GLN A 10 -32.34 -11.49 -9.33
C GLN A 10 -31.93 -10.67 -8.11
N GLN A 11 -30.67 -10.73 -7.69
CA GLN A 11 -30.15 -10.03 -6.50
C GLN A 11 -29.61 -8.63 -6.83
N ILE A 12 -29.54 -8.26 -8.10
CA ILE A 12 -28.98 -6.97 -8.55
C ILE A 12 -30.12 -6.09 -9.05
N ASN A 13 -30.31 -4.96 -8.39
CA ASN A 13 -31.23 -3.92 -8.85
C ASN A 13 -30.56 -3.03 -9.91
N ALA A 14 -31.22 -2.76 -11.00
CA ALA A 14 -30.80 -1.84 -12.06
C ALA A 14 -31.65 -0.57 -12.04
N ILE A 15 -30.99 0.58 -12.22
CA ILE A 15 -31.64 1.89 -12.37
C ILE A 15 -31.60 2.26 -13.84
N VAL A 16 -32.77 2.45 -14.44
CA VAL A 16 -32.91 3.02 -15.77
C VAL A 16 -33.31 4.49 -15.62
N VAL A 17 -32.37 5.38 -15.92
CA VAL A 17 -32.58 6.82 -15.76
C VAL A 17 -33.44 7.35 -16.88
N ASN A 18 -34.47 8.12 -16.56
CA ASN A 18 -35.34 8.74 -17.54
C ASN A 18 -34.66 9.92 -18.25
N LYS A 19 -35.20 10.33 -19.41
CA LYS A 19 -34.61 11.38 -20.27
C LYS A 19 -34.52 12.79 -19.61
N SER A 20 -35.20 13.02 -18.50
CA SER A 20 -35.17 14.30 -17.77
C SER A 20 -34.07 14.39 -16.72
N ASN A 21 -33.24 13.37 -16.61
CA ASN A 21 -32.10 13.33 -15.65
C ASN A 21 -30.82 12.90 -16.34
N ASN A 22 -29.69 13.37 -15.81
CA ASN A 22 -28.37 12.98 -16.26
C ASN A 22 -27.92 11.66 -15.57
N ASN A 23 -27.48 10.69 -16.34
CA ASN A 23 -27.08 9.36 -15.85
C ASN A 23 -25.91 9.43 -14.85
N GLU A 24 -24.92 10.26 -15.14
CA GLU A 24 -23.73 10.41 -14.28
C GLU A 24 -24.14 11.06 -12.95
N PHE A 25 -24.96 12.11 -13.00
CA PHE A 25 -25.49 12.74 -11.80
C PHE A 25 -26.24 11.76 -10.91
N VAL A 26 -27.20 11.01 -11.48
CA VAL A 26 -27.97 10.02 -10.71
C VAL A 26 -27.07 8.95 -10.09
N TYR A 27 -26.05 8.50 -10.82
CA TYR A 27 -25.07 7.55 -10.28
C TYR A 27 -24.37 8.09 -9.03
N TYR A 28 -23.85 9.32 -9.07
CA TYR A 28 -23.13 9.91 -7.92
C TYR A 28 -24.09 10.29 -6.78
N ALA A 29 -25.29 10.74 -7.08
CA ALA A 29 -26.31 11.01 -6.09
C ALA A 29 -26.69 9.75 -5.29
N VAL A 30 -26.91 8.63 -5.97
CA VAL A 30 -27.14 7.34 -5.33
C VAL A 30 -25.91 6.89 -4.53
N GLN A 31 -24.70 7.03 -5.08
CA GLN A 31 -23.46 6.67 -4.39
C GLN A 31 -23.30 7.46 -3.08
N SER A 32 -23.69 8.73 -3.04
CA SER A 32 -23.63 9.57 -1.83
C SER A 32 -24.74 9.21 -0.82
N ALA A 33 -25.95 8.96 -1.27
CA ALA A 33 -27.10 8.67 -0.39
C ALA A 33 -27.04 7.26 0.22
N PHE A 34 -26.52 6.29 -0.51
CA PHE A 34 -26.61 4.86 -0.16
C PHE A 34 -25.95 4.50 1.18
N PRO A 35 -24.74 4.99 1.55
CA PRO A 35 -24.14 4.72 2.84
C PRO A 35 -24.96 5.25 4.03
N LYS A 36 -25.54 6.44 3.87
CA LYS A 36 -26.43 7.04 4.89
C LYS A 36 -27.66 6.17 5.12
N TYR A 37 -28.22 5.63 4.05
CA TYR A 37 -29.35 4.73 4.11
C TYR A 37 -29.00 3.39 4.75
N LEU A 38 -27.88 2.77 4.38
CA LEU A 38 -27.43 1.51 4.98
C LEU A 38 -27.24 1.61 6.49
N SER A 39 -26.79 2.75 7.00
CA SER A 39 -26.64 2.99 8.45
C SER A 39 -27.99 3.03 9.19
N SER A 40 -29.08 3.30 8.50
CA SER A 40 -30.44 3.36 9.07
C SER A 40 -31.19 2.03 9.03
N ILE A 41 -30.70 1.05 8.29
CA ILE A 41 -31.28 -0.31 8.24
C ILE A 41 -30.79 -1.13 9.41
N ALA A 42 -31.70 -1.81 10.11
CA ALA A 42 -31.34 -2.75 11.18
C ALA A 42 -30.33 -3.79 10.67
N VAL A 43 -29.27 -4.02 11.45
CA VAL A 43 -28.15 -4.92 11.13
C VAL A 43 -28.67 -6.37 11.01
N GLN A 44 -28.94 -6.78 9.77
CA GLN A 44 -29.05 -8.20 9.43
C GLN A 44 -27.66 -8.74 9.05
N ALA A 45 -27.44 -10.03 9.21
CA ALA A 45 -26.16 -10.68 8.91
C ALA A 45 -25.70 -10.44 7.46
N VAL A 46 -26.66 -10.20 6.52
CA VAL A 46 -26.41 -9.71 5.16
C VAL A 46 -27.40 -8.57 4.91
N PRO A 47 -26.95 -7.32 4.73
CA PRO A 47 -27.84 -6.21 4.44
C PRO A 47 -28.44 -6.37 3.04
N ILE A 48 -29.77 -6.53 2.97
CA ILE A 48 -30.54 -6.62 1.72
C ILE A 48 -31.43 -5.39 1.61
N ILE A 49 -31.35 -4.69 0.49
CA ILE A 49 -32.29 -3.61 0.16
C ILE A 49 -33.32 -4.12 -0.85
N SER A 50 -34.60 -4.03 -0.50
CA SER A 50 -35.69 -4.34 -1.43
C SER A 50 -35.85 -3.25 -2.49
N LYS A 51 -36.41 -3.58 -3.63
CA LYS A 51 -36.73 -2.60 -4.69
C LYS A 51 -37.59 -1.47 -4.13
N SER A 52 -38.64 -1.78 -3.37
CA SER A 52 -39.53 -0.80 -2.77
C SER A 52 -38.85 0.14 -1.80
N SER A 53 -37.93 -0.38 -0.98
CA SER A 53 -37.11 0.44 -0.05
C SER A 53 -36.13 1.34 -0.81
N PHE A 54 -35.56 0.83 -1.91
CA PHE A 54 -34.63 1.61 -2.75
C PHE A 54 -35.35 2.77 -3.48
N GLU A 55 -36.59 2.56 -3.95
CA GLU A 55 -37.43 3.56 -4.62
C GLU A 55 -37.79 4.74 -3.69
N LEU A 56 -37.79 4.53 -2.37
CA LEU A 56 -38.07 5.57 -1.36
C LEU A 56 -36.86 6.39 -0.96
N LEU A 57 -35.66 6.13 -1.52
CA LEU A 57 -34.48 6.91 -1.20
C LEU A 57 -34.67 8.38 -1.64
N PRO A 58 -34.64 9.32 -0.69
CA PRO A 58 -34.76 10.74 -1.03
C PRO A 58 -33.52 11.18 -1.82
N ASN A 59 -33.76 11.90 -2.91
CA ASN A 59 -32.70 12.47 -3.71
C ASN A 59 -33.07 13.86 -4.19
N TYR A 60 -32.20 14.84 -3.98
CA TYR A 60 -32.38 16.20 -4.47
C TYR A 60 -32.10 16.26 -5.96
N ARG A 61 -32.97 16.97 -6.69
CA ARG A 61 -32.88 17.08 -8.14
C ARG A 61 -32.70 18.54 -8.56
N PRO A 62 -31.50 18.97 -8.90
CA PRO A 62 -31.26 20.30 -9.49
C PRO A 62 -31.71 20.34 -10.95
N SER A 63 -31.54 21.50 -11.62
CA SER A 63 -31.79 21.64 -13.05
C SER A 63 -30.94 20.66 -13.87
N ILE A 64 -31.39 20.30 -15.06
CA ILE A 64 -30.65 19.35 -15.92
C ILE A 64 -29.24 19.86 -16.27
N GLN A 65 -29.09 21.18 -16.47
CA GLN A 65 -27.78 21.80 -16.74
C GLN A 65 -26.82 21.67 -15.53
N GLU A 66 -27.34 21.76 -14.31
CA GLU A 66 -26.53 21.54 -13.10
C GLU A 66 -26.20 20.06 -12.91
N GLN A 67 -27.16 19.17 -13.18
CA GLN A 67 -26.90 17.73 -13.16
C GLN A 67 -25.75 17.35 -14.11
N GLU A 68 -25.74 17.89 -15.35
CA GLU A 68 -24.68 17.67 -16.33
C GLU A 68 -23.31 18.17 -15.84
N LYS A 69 -23.26 19.36 -15.24
CA LYS A 69 -22.02 19.91 -14.68
C LYS A 69 -21.48 19.05 -13.52
N ILE A 70 -22.36 18.70 -12.59
CA ILE A 70 -22.00 17.88 -11.41
C ILE A 70 -21.57 16.48 -11.86
N GLY A 71 -22.38 15.83 -12.70
CA GLY A 71 -22.05 14.51 -13.24
C GLY A 71 -20.70 14.49 -13.95
N ARG A 72 -20.46 15.48 -14.84
CA ARG A 72 -19.18 15.63 -15.55
C ARG A 72 -17.99 15.85 -14.61
N LEU A 73 -18.16 16.66 -13.56
CA LEU A 73 -17.09 16.90 -12.57
C LEU A 73 -16.63 15.58 -11.93
N PHE A 74 -17.58 14.79 -11.42
CA PHE A 74 -17.26 13.53 -10.77
C PHE A 74 -16.73 12.47 -11.75
N ALA A 75 -17.26 12.43 -12.98
CA ALA A 75 -16.75 11.55 -14.03
C ALA A 75 -15.27 11.84 -14.35
N LEU A 76 -14.90 13.13 -14.43
CA LEU A 76 -13.50 13.54 -14.62
C LEU A 76 -12.61 13.15 -13.43
N LEU A 77 -13.09 13.26 -12.19
CA LEU A 77 -12.34 12.82 -11.02
C LEU A 77 -12.12 11.30 -11.05
N ASP A 78 -13.14 10.51 -11.41
CA ASP A 78 -13.00 9.06 -11.56
C ASP A 78 -12.03 8.67 -12.68
N GLU A 79 -12.05 9.36 -13.81
CA GLU A 79 -11.09 9.17 -14.89
C GLU A 79 -9.65 9.45 -14.43
N ARG A 80 -9.43 10.52 -13.65
CA ARG A 80 -8.12 10.84 -13.06
C ARG A 80 -7.65 9.77 -12.09
N ILE A 81 -8.53 9.30 -11.19
CA ILE A 81 -8.21 8.23 -10.24
C ILE A 81 -7.86 6.92 -10.98
N ALA A 82 -8.67 6.54 -11.97
CA ALA A 82 -8.41 5.35 -12.77
C ALA A 82 -7.08 5.45 -13.55
N THR A 83 -6.78 6.61 -14.11
CA THR A 83 -5.51 6.87 -14.82
C THR A 83 -4.32 6.73 -13.87
N GLN A 84 -4.38 7.34 -12.68
CA GLN A 84 -3.31 7.22 -11.67
C GLN A 84 -3.13 5.76 -11.23
N SER A 85 -4.23 5.05 -10.97
CA SER A 85 -4.19 3.64 -10.59
C SER A 85 -3.51 2.76 -11.65
N LYS A 86 -3.79 3.02 -12.93
CA LYS A 86 -3.15 2.31 -14.04
C LYS A 86 -1.66 2.60 -14.13
N ILE A 87 -1.26 3.88 -14.00
CA ILE A 87 0.17 4.27 -13.99
C ILE A 87 0.91 3.56 -12.83
N ILE A 88 0.32 3.52 -11.64
CA ILE A 88 0.89 2.83 -10.48
C ILE A 88 1.08 1.33 -10.78
N GLU A 89 0.07 0.69 -11.36
CA GLU A 89 0.15 -0.73 -11.74
C GLU A 89 1.27 -0.99 -12.77
N ASP A 90 1.34 -0.16 -13.81
CA ASP A 90 2.33 -0.29 -14.88
C ASP A 90 3.76 -0.04 -14.35
N LEU A 91 3.96 0.96 -13.47
CA LEU A 91 5.24 1.21 -12.80
C LEU A 91 5.66 0.05 -11.89
N LYS A 92 4.73 -0.58 -11.16
CA LYS A 92 5.01 -1.77 -10.34
C LYS A 92 5.44 -2.96 -11.21
N LYS A 93 4.76 -3.20 -12.33
CA LYS A 93 5.13 -4.24 -13.29
C LYS A 93 6.52 -3.97 -13.89
N LEU A 94 6.78 -2.73 -14.30
CA LEU A 94 8.08 -2.31 -14.83
C LEU A 94 9.19 -2.52 -13.81
N LYS A 95 9.00 -2.06 -12.57
CA LYS A 95 9.96 -2.27 -11.47
C LYS A 95 10.24 -3.75 -11.27
N SER A 96 9.21 -4.59 -11.23
CA SER A 96 9.36 -6.05 -11.08
C SER A 96 10.14 -6.68 -12.24
N ALA A 97 9.83 -6.31 -13.48
CA ALA A 97 10.53 -6.82 -14.66
C ALA A 97 12.00 -6.41 -14.70
N ILE A 98 12.30 -5.14 -14.40
CA ILE A 98 13.66 -4.62 -14.30
C ILE A 98 14.42 -5.33 -13.17
N SER A 99 13.80 -5.48 -11.98
CA SER A 99 14.39 -6.20 -10.86
C SER A 99 14.78 -7.62 -11.25
N LYS A 100 13.87 -8.38 -11.85
CA LYS A 100 14.13 -9.75 -12.27
C LYS A 100 15.27 -9.84 -13.29
N LYS A 101 15.33 -8.88 -14.23
CA LYS A 101 16.35 -8.90 -15.30
C LYS A 101 17.73 -8.42 -14.82
N LEU A 102 17.77 -7.38 -13.96
CA LEU A 102 19.02 -6.75 -13.57
C LEU A 102 19.66 -7.37 -12.32
N LEU A 103 18.87 -7.92 -11.40
CA LEU A 103 19.38 -8.43 -10.13
C LEU A 103 19.70 -9.92 -10.16
N ASP A 104 19.42 -10.63 -11.24
CA ASP A 104 19.78 -12.04 -11.45
C ASP A 104 20.89 -12.13 -12.50
N ASN A 105 22.14 -11.92 -12.08
CA ASN A 105 23.32 -11.98 -12.96
C ASN A 105 24.37 -12.92 -12.39
N ASP A 106 24.65 -13.99 -13.13
CA ASP A 106 25.59 -15.06 -12.71
C ASP A 106 27.06 -14.61 -12.65
N ARG A 107 27.41 -13.50 -13.30
CA ARG A 107 28.77 -12.95 -13.31
C ARG A 107 29.11 -12.16 -12.05
N TRP A 108 28.14 -11.89 -11.16
CA TRP A 108 28.36 -11.13 -9.95
C TRP A 108 28.98 -11.97 -8.83
N THR A 109 29.76 -11.32 -7.98
CA THR A 109 30.41 -11.96 -6.84
C THR A 109 29.41 -12.34 -5.77
N THR A 110 29.54 -13.56 -5.24
CA THR A 110 28.65 -14.08 -4.19
C THR A 110 29.17 -13.69 -2.79
N TYR A 111 28.27 -13.17 -1.96
CA TYR A 111 28.55 -12.81 -0.57
C TYR A 111 27.52 -13.47 0.36
N LYS A 112 27.95 -13.83 1.59
CA LYS A 112 27.01 -14.17 2.66
C LYS A 112 26.65 -12.89 3.43
N ILE A 113 25.42 -12.80 3.91
CA ILE A 113 24.95 -11.62 4.64
C ILE A 113 25.79 -11.36 5.89
N GLN A 114 26.18 -12.39 6.63
CA GLN A 114 27.07 -12.23 7.80
C GLN A 114 28.42 -11.58 7.49
N ASP A 115 28.91 -11.69 6.25
CA ASP A 115 30.22 -11.15 5.86
C ASP A 115 30.16 -9.68 5.46
N ILE A 116 28.95 -9.16 5.19
CA ILE A 116 28.72 -7.80 4.69
C ILE A 116 27.88 -6.93 5.63
N ALA A 117 27.27 -7.49 6.68
CA ALA A 117 26.35 -6.80 7.56
C ALA A 117 26.50 -7.22 9.03
N LYS A 118 26.26 -6.26 9.93
CA LYS A 118 26.00 -6.54 11.34
C LYS A 118 24.52 -6.84 11.50
N ILE A 119 24.21 -8.02 12.05
CA ILE A 119 22.85 -8.51 12.24
C ILE A 119 22.38 -8.16 13.64
N GLY A 120 21.19 -7.59 13.76
CA GLY A 120 20.58 -7.21 15.01
C GLY A 120 19.09 -7.53 15.05
N ARG A 121 18.43 -7.00 16.07
CA ARG A 121 17.00 -7.18 16.28
C ARG A 121 16.44 -5.99 17.07
N GLY A 122 15.14 -5.69 16.89
CA GLY A 122 14.44 -4.74 17.73
C GLY A 122 14.13 -5.28 19.13
N ARG A 123 13.43 -4.47 19.92
CA ARG A 123 12.99 -4.81 21.28
C ARG A 123 11.47 -5.01 21.34
N VAL A 124 10.98 -5.55 22.45
CA VAL A 124 9.52 -5.59 22.70
C VAL A 124 9.05 -4.14 22.91
N ILE A 125 8.07 -3.74 22.10
CA ILE A 125 7.39 -2.44 22.19
C ILE A 125 5.89 -2.74 22.19
N SER A 126 5.17 -2.28 23.21
CA SER A 126 3.74 -2.50 23.37
C SER A 126 2.93 -1.32 22.82
N SER A 127 1.65 -1.54 22.51
CA SER A 127 0.72 -0.47 22.16
C SER A 127 0.57 0.55 23.29
N VAL A 128 0.57 0.09 24.54
CA VAL A 128 0.51 0.95 25.73
C VAL A 128 1.73 1.89 25.82
N GLU A 129 2.93 1.41 25.43
CA GLU A 129 4.12 2.24 25.39
C GLU A 129 3.99 3.34 24.32
N ILE A 130 3.45 3.02 23.13
CA ILE A 130 3.21 3.97 22.05
C ILE A 130 2.17 5.03 22.47
N GLU A 131 1.09 4.63 23.10
CA GLU A 131 0.02 5.54 23.54
C GLU A 131 0.46 6.54 24.61
N ARG A 132 1.48 6.19 25.42
CA ARG A 132 1.99 7.04 26.52
C ARG A 132 2.99 8.10 26.08
N GLN A 133 3.37 8.15 24.80
CA GLN A 133 4.36 9.10 24.30
C GLN A 133 3.81 10.54 24.32
N LYS A 134 4.68 11.50 24.66
CA LYS A 134 4.31 12.93 24.72
C LYS A 134 4.58 13.66 23.40
N HIS A 135 5.68 13.31 22.75
CA HIS A 135 6.15 13.92 21.50
C HIS A 135 6.61 12.87 20.49
N PRO A 136 5.70 11.96 20.04
CA PRO A 136 6.05 10.81 19.22
C PRO A 136 6.54 11.23 17.83
N LEU A 137 7.87 11.17 17.60
CA LEU A 137 8.53 11.60 16.37
C LEU A 137 9.11 10.45 15.55
N TYR A 138 9.58 9.38 16.22
CA TYR A 138 10.35 8.33 15.57
C TYR A 138 9.50 7.09 15.34
N PRO A 139 9.36 6.64 14.06
CA PRO A 139 8.50 5.52 13.73
C PRO A 139 8.95 4.22 14.40
N VAL A 140 7.97 3.40 14.76
CA VAL A 140 8.14 2.04 15.25
C VAL A 140 7.70 1.08 14.16
N TYR A 141 8.62 0.29 13.63
CA TYR A 141 8.33 -0.73 12.62
C TYR A 141 8.00 -2.07 13.26
N SER A 142 7.02 -2.77 12.72
CA SER A 142 6.57 -4.09 13.16
C SER A 142 6.52 -5.08 12.00
N SER A 143 5.94 -6.28 12.23
CA SER A 143 5.73 -7.30 11.20
C SER A 143 4.62 -6.99 10.21
N GLN A 144 3.83 -5.94 10.42
CA GLN A 144 2.79 -5.56 9.47
C GLN A 144 3.39 -5.01 8.18
N THR A 145 2.70 -5.19 7.06
CA THR A 145 3.10 -4.66 5.74
C THR A 145 2.28 -3.43 5.35
N SER A 146 1.12 -3.22 5.99
CA SER A 146 0.34 -1.99 5.85
C SER A 146 1.08 -0.80 6.46
N ASN A 147 0.81 0.41 5.95
CA ASN A 147 1.41 1.66 6.41
C ASN A 147 2.95 1.58 6.51
N ASP A 148 3.61 0.97 5.51
CA ASP A 148 5.06 0.74 5.46
C ASP A 148 5.63 0.03 6.71
N GLY A 149 4.82 -0.76 7.42
CA GLY A 149 5.18 -1.46 8.64
C GLY A 149 5.14 -0.61 9.90
N ILE A 150 4.69 0.64 9.84
CA ILE A 150 4.63 1.55 10.99
C ILE A 150 3.42 1.19 11.85
N MET A 151 3.67 0.83 13.11
CA MET A 151 2.63 0.58 14.12
C MET A 151 2.39 1.77 15.05
N GLY A 152 3.27 2.77 15.07
CA GLY A 152 3.19 3.95 15.90
C GLY A 152 4.49 4.72 15.92
N TYR A 153 4.65 5.61 16.90
CA TYR A 153 5.83 6.47 17.03
C TYR A 153 6.25 6.54 18.51
N LEU A 154 7.56 6.75 18.75
CA LEU A 154 8.13 6.99 20.09
C LEU A 154 8.86 8.35 20.12
N ASP A 155 9.13 8.84 21.34
CA ASP A 155 9.89 10.08 21.59
C ASP A 155 11.39 9.86 21.37
N ASP A 156 11.88 8.62 21.52
CA ASP A 156 13.26 8.20 21.33
C ASP A 156 13.45 7.26 20.14
N TYR A 157 14.71 6.90 19.85
CA TYR A 157 15.04 5.99 18.75
C TYR A 157 16.13 5.01 19.13
N MET A 158 16.05 3.79 18.58
CA MET A 158 17.06 2.73 18.75
C MET A 158 18.11 2.75 17.66
N PHE A 159 17.75 3.17 16.46
CA PHE A 159 18.56 3.09 15.25
C PHE A 159 18.65 4.46 14.59
N ASP A 160 19.82 4.78 14.01
CA ASP A 160 20.07 5.99 13.22
C ASP A 160 20.93 5.66 12.00
N GLY A 161 20.54 6.20 10.85
CA GLY A 161 21.19 6.01 9.55
C GLY A 161 20.50 5.01 8.65
N GLU A 162 21.24 4.30 7.80
CA GLU A 162 20.71 3.37 6.82
C GLU A 162 20.77 1.93 7.35
N TYR A 163 19.62 1.25 7.27
CA TYR A 163 19.43 -0.13 7.69
C TYR A 163 18.54 -0.88 6.72
N ILE A 164 18.63 -2.20 6.75
CA ILE A 164 17.63 -3.09 6.21
C ILE A 164 16.91 -3.75 7.38
N THR A 165 15.58 -3.76 7.36
CA THR A 165 14.78 -4.52 8.32
C THR A 165 14.05 -5.65 7.60
N TRP A 166 13.79 -6.76 8.31
CA TRP A 166 12.94 -7.81 7.78
C TRP A 166 12.03 -8.36 8.87
N THR A 167 10.88 -8.86 8.45
CA THR A 167 9.95 -9.56 9.34
C THR A 167 10.48 -10.95 9.64
N THR A 168 10.69 -11.26 10.92
CA THR A 168 11.27 -12.54 11.34
C THR A 168 10.25 -13.64 11.56
N ASP A 169 8.97 -13.29 11.82
CA ASP A 169 7.92 -14.21 12.26
C ASP A 169 6.54 -13.80 11.75
N GLY A 170 5.67 -14.78 11.48
CA GLY A 170 4.29 -14.59 11.06
C GLY A 170 4.10 -14.62 9.53
N ALA A 171 2.87 -14.33 9.09
CA ALA A 171 2.46 -14.43 7.69
C ALA A 171 3.33 -13.63 6.71
N ASN A 172 3.97 -12.56 7.19
CA ASN A 172 4.84 -11.69 6.40
C ASN A 172 6.34 -11.99 6.61
N ALA A 173 6.70 -13.14 7.19
CA ALA A 173 8.11 -13.51 7.40
C ALA A 173 8.90 -13.40 6.09
N GLY A 174 10.11 -12.86 6.15
CA GLY A 174 10.96 -12.66 4.99
C GLY A 174 10.68 -11.37 4.19
N THR A 175 9.67 -10.57 4.55
CA THR A 175 9.48 -9.25 3.94
C THR A 175 10.59 -8.31 4.36
N VAL A 176 11.26 -7.70 3.39
CA VAL A 176 12.45 -6.86 3.56
C VAL A 176 12.14 -5.41 3.24
N PHE A 177 12.61 -4.49 4.08
CA PHE A 177 12.46 -3.05 3.89
C PHE A 177 13.82 -2.35 4.03
N TYR A 178 14.07 -1.35 3.19
CA TYR A 178 15.12 -0.36 3.42
C TYR A 178 14.59 0.72 4.36
N ARG A 179 15.41 1.11 5.36
CA ARG A 179 15.08 2.15 6.33
C ARG A 179 16.20 3.18 6.38
N LYS A 180 15.83 4.45 6.52
CA LYS A 180 16.76 5.56 6.60
C LYS A 180 16.29 6.57 7.65
N GLY A 181 17.25 7.08 8.44
CA GLY A 181 17.01 8.03 9.51
C GLY A 181 16.86 7.37 10.87
N LYS A 182 16.15 8.05 11.77
CA LYS A 182 15.94 7.61 13.15
C LYS A 182 14.67 6.81 13.28
N PHE A 183 14.73 5.62 13.87
CA PHE A 183 13.59 4.74 14.00
C PHE A 183 13.72 3.72 15.13
N ASN A 184 12.62 3.06 15.42
CA ASN A 184 12.53 1.91 16.31
C ASN A 184 11.97 0.70 15.54
N CYS A 185 12.20 -0.50 16.04
CA CYS A 185 11.48 -1.67 15.56
C CYS A 185 11.22 -2.67 16.68
N THR A 186 10.17 -3.46 16.49
CA THR A 186 9.77 -4.48 17.44
C THR A 186 10.69 -5.70 17.39
N ASN A 187 10.60 -6.57 18.40
CA ASN A 187 11.37 -7.82 18.49
C ASN A 187 11.06 -8.85 17.39
N ILE A 188 9.99 -8.64 16.60
CA ILE A 188 9.66 -9.45 15.41
C ILE A 188 10.25 -8.86 14.11
N CYS A 189 11.08 -7.83 14.23
CA CYS A 189 11.87 -7.27 13.13
C CYS A 189 13.35 -7.54 13.37
N GLY A 190 14.00 -8.19 12.43
CA GLY A 190 15.45 -8.23 12.34
C GLY A 190 16.01 -6.97 11.69
N THR A 191 17.25 -6.64 11.97
CA THR A 191 17.96 -5.46 11.41
C THR A 191 19.31 -5.84 10.84
N LEU A 192 19.68 -5.26 9.69
CA LEU A 192 21.01 -5.36 9.10
C LEU A 192 21.61 -3.96 8.99
N LYS A 193 22.77 -3.75 9.59
CA LYS A 193 23.62 -2.59 9.33
C LYS A 193 24.66 -3.02 8.31
N ILE A 194 24.50 -2.55 7.08
CA ILE A 194 25.40 -2.91 5.97
C ILE A 194 26.74 -2.17 6.14
N GLN A 195 27.86 -2.84 5.81
CA GLN A 195 29.18 -2.23 5.83
C GLN A 195 29.27 -1.09 4.79
N PRO A 196 29.97 0.03 5.08
CA PRO A 196 30.00 1.23 4.21
C PRO A 196 30.53 1.01 2.80
N LYS A 197 31.23 -0.08 2.55
CA LYS A 197 31.74 -0.45 1.22
C LYS A 197 30.68 -1.02 0.26
N TYR A 198 29.43 -1.22 0.73
CA TYR A 198 28.32 -1.70 -0.07
C TYR A 198 27.16 -0.70 -0.01
N ASP A 199 26.35 -0.67 -1.05
CA ASP A 199 25.15 0.16 -1.10
C ASP A 199 23.99 -0.51 -0.37
N CYS A 200 23.53 0.09 0.73
CA CYS A 200 22.51 -0.48 1.60
C CYS A 200 21.16 -0.66 0.89
N TYR A 201 20.78 0.32 0.03
CA TYR A 201 19.55 0.22 -0.71
C TYR A 201 19.60 -0.89 -1.76
N PHE A 202 20.73 -1.02 -2.50
CA PHE A 202 20.93 -2.11 -3.45
C PHE A 202 20.82 -3.48 -2.78
N VAL A 203 21.50 -3.67 -1.65
CA VAL A 203 21.44 -4.92 -0.88
C VAL A 203 19.98 -5.23 -0.48
N SER A 204 19.20 -4.22 -0.11
CA SER A 204 17.77 -4.42 0.21
C SER A 204 16.96 -4.95 -0.97
N LEU A 205 17.21 -4.43 -2.19
CA LEU A 205 16.54 -4.91 -3.42
C LEU A 205 16.84 -6.39 -3.72
N VAL A 206 18.11 -6.77 -3.59
CA VAL A 206 18.53 -8.16 -3.80
C VAL A 206 17.92 -9.09 -2.74
N LEU A 207 17.90 -8.65 -1.48
CA LEU A 207 17.31 -9.42 -0.39
C LEU A 207 15.79 -9.58 -0.53
N GLN A 208 15.06 -8.57 -1.02
CA GLN A 208 13.62 -8.69 -1.29
C GLN A 208 13.29 -9.86 -2.23
N GLN A 209 14.19 -10.19 -3.16
CA GLN A 209 14.01 -11.34 -4.05
C GLN A 209 14.50 -12.66 -3.44
N ALA A 210 15.57 -12.60 -2.64
CA ALA A 210 16.24 -13.79 -2.15
C ALA A 210 15.53 -14.42 -0.93
N THR A 211 14.96 -13.62 -0.03
CA THR A 211 14.54 -14.06 1.31
C THR A 211 13.42 -15.10 1.32
N GLN A 212 12.46 -15.01 0.41
CA GLN A 212 11.29 -15.90 0.37
C GLN A 212 11.65 -17.39 0.25
N LYS A 213 12.75 -17.71 -0.39
CA LYS A 213 13.26 -19.09 -0.54
C LYS A 213 13.74 -19.69 0.79
N TYR A 214 14.00 -18.86 1.77
CA TYR A 214 14.58 -19.26 3.07
C TYR A 214 13.58 -19.19 4.22
N VAL A 215 12.34 -18.76 3.96
CA VAL A 215 11.27 -18.76 4.95
C VAL A 215 10.88 -20.20 5.26
N SER A 216 10.88 -20.57 6.54
CA SER A 216 10.45 -21.89 6.98
C SER A 216 8.93 -21.93 7.10
N PHE A 217 8.29 -22.89 6.42
CA PHE A 217 6.86 -23.15 6.46
C PHE A 217 6.49 -24.38 7.31
N ASN A 218 7.46 -25.06 7.93
CA ASN A 218 7.25 -26.30 8.65
C ASN A 218 6.62 -26.14 10.04
N LEU A 219 6.37 -24.90 10.47
CA LEU A 219 5.75 -24.54 11.74
C LEU A 219 4.45 -23.80 11.46
N ALA A 220 3.55 -23.77 12.45
CA ALA A 220 2.28 -23.05 12.38
C ALA A 220 2.44 -21.57 11.96
N ASN A 221 3.62 -20.98 12.20
CA ASN A 221 3.97 -19.63 11.73
C ASN A 221 5.23 -19.67 10.86
N PRO A 222 5.21 -19.08 9.63
CA PRO A 222 6.40 -18.89 8.81
C PRO A 222 7.47 -18.08 9.55
N LYS A 223 8.77 -18.46 9.40
CA LYS A 223 9.88 -17.78 10.09
C LYS A 223 11.09 -17.58 9.19
N LEU A 224 11.75 -16.44 9.36
CA LEU A 224 13.09 -16.17 8.84
C LEU A 224 13.97 -15.59 9.97
N MET A 225 14.62 -16.47 10.71
CA MET A 225 15.40 -16.11 11.88
C MET A 225 16.78 -15.54 11.52
N ASN A 226 17.43 -14.85 12.48
CA ASN A 226 18.73 -14.18 12.28
C ASN A 226 19.82 -15.12 11.76
N ASN A 227 19.91 -16.37 12.26
CA ASN A 227 20.91 -17.35 11.80
C ASN A 227 20.71 -17.74 10.33
N ILE A 228 19.45 -17.89 9.89
CA ILE A 228 19.14 -18.18 8.49
C ILE A 228 19.46 -16.95 7.63
N MET A 229 19.03 -15.74 8.05
CA MET A 229 19.37 -14.50 7.35
C MET A 229 20.90 -14.35 7.20
N ALA A 230 21.68 -14.66 8.24
CA ALA A 230 23.14 -14.61 8.22
C ALA A 230 23.75 -15.50 7.12
N SER A 231 23.16 -16.67 6.89
CA SER A 231 23.65 -17.66 5.92
C SER A 231 23.21 -17.40 4.46
N ILE A 232 22.27 -16.50 4.24
CA ILE A 232 21.78 -16.18 2.89
C ILE A 232 22.93 -15.70 2.03
N LYS A 233 23.03 -16.29 0.84
CA LYS A 233 23.98 -15.90 -0.21
C LYS A 233 23.28 -15.01 -1.20
N ILE A 234 23.88 -13.84 -1.48
CA ILE A 234 23.44 -12.91 -2.52
C ILE A 234 24.59 -12.64 -3.49
N LYS A 235 24.24 -12.29 -4.73
CA LYS A 235 25.21 -11.89 -5.75
C LYS A 235 25.15 -10.37 -5.91
N MET A 236 26.31 -9.71 -5.98
CA MET A 236 26.40 -8.26 -6.12
C MET A 236 27.52 -7.88 -7.10
N PRO A 237 27.32 -6.80 -7.91
CA PRO A 237 28.40 -6.22 -8.72
C PRO A 237 29.33 -5.36 -7.85
N ASP A 238 30.27 -4.67 -8.49
CA ASP A 238 31.06 -3.62 -7.86
C ASP A 238 30.20 -2.47 -7.32
N ILE A 239 30.78 -1.67 -6.42
CA ILE A 239 30.05 -0.60 -5.72
C ILE A 239 29.49 0.48 -6.65
N GLU A 240 30.17 0.78 -7.75
CA GLU A 240 29.70 1.80 -8.69
C GLU A 240 28.44 1.34 -9.43
N MET A 241 28.40 0.09 -9.85
CA MET A 241 27.19 -0.50 -10.45
C MET A 241 26.05 -0.61 -9.41
N GLN A 242 26.35 -0.97 -8.15
CA GLN A 242 25.36 -0.96 -7.06
C GLN A 242 24.70 0.41 -6.93
N LYS A 243 25.48 1.50 -6.88
CA LYS A 243 24.97 2.87 -6.76
C LYS A 243 24.13 3.30 -7.98
N GLN A 244 24.59 2.93 -9.19
CA GLN A 244 23.84 3.24 -10.41
C GLN A 244 22.46 2.57 -10.42
N LEU A 245 22.41 1.27 -10.09
CA LEU A 245 21.16 0.52 -9.98
C LEU A 245 20.28 1.07 -8.86
N SER A 246 20.84 1.38 -7.71
CA SER A 246 20.12 2.03 -6.59
C SER A 246 19.45 3.32 -7.03
N LYS A 247 20.12 4.18 -7.78
CA LYS A 247 19.57 5.44 -8.28
C LYS A 247 18.37 5.21 -9.21
N ILE A 248 18.45 4.22 -10.10
CA ILE A 248 17.34 3.85 -11.00
C ILE A 248 16.11 3.42 -10.17
N PHE A 249 16.29 2.49 -9.23
CA PHE A 249 15.17 1.98 -8.43
C PHE A 249 14.62 3.03 -7.46
N GLN A 250 15.44 3.87 -6.86
CA GLN A 250 14.99 5.00 -6.02
C GLN A 250 14.16 6.01 -6.82
N THR A 251 14.53 6.26 -8.09
CA THR A 251 13.73 7.10 -8.99
C THR A 251 12.37 6.48 -9.26
N LEU A 252 12.31 5.17 -9.55
CA LEU A 252 11.04 4.45 -9.73
C LEU A 252 10.18 4.47 -8.46
N ASP A 253 10.77 4.30 -7.27
CA ASP A 253 10.05 4.37 -6.01
C ASP A 253 9.51 5.78 -5.73
N SER A 254 10.28 6.81 -6.06
CA SER A 254 9.84 8.20 -5.97
C SER A 254 8.67 8.49 -6.89
N CYS A 255 8.71 8.00 -8.13
CA CYS A 255 7.59 8.11 -9.08
C CYS A 255 6.34 7.40 -8.55
N LEU A 256 6.49 6.17 -8.06
CA LEU A 256 5.38 5.41 -7.47
C LEU A 256 4.74 6.16 -6.30
N LEU A 257 5.55 6.73 -5.41
CA LEU A 257 5.07 7.50 -4.26
C LEU A 257 4.29 8.75 -4.68
N VAL A 258 4.77 9.49 -5.69
CA VAL A 258 4.08 10.68 -6.21
C VAL A 258 2.72 10.30 -6.79
N HIS A 259 2.66 9.27 -7.65
CA HIS A 259 1.40 8.83 -8.25
C HIS A 259 0.41 8.29 -7.21
N GLN A 260 0.90 7.57 -6.16
CA GLN A 260 0.06 7.10 -5.06
C GLN A 260 -0.55 8.28 -4.31
N ARG A 261 0.26 9.27 -3.91
CA ARG A 261 -0.24 10.47 -3.22
C ARG A 261 -1.24 11.26 -4.04
N THR A 262 -1.02 11.36 -5.35
CA THR A 262 -1.94 12.02 -6.29
C THR A 262 -3.27 11.28 -6.38
N CYS A 263 -3.25 9.95 -6.45
CA CYS A 263 -4.44 9.11 -6.44
C CYS A 263 -5.24 9.27 -5.14
N ASP A 264 -4.55 9.23 -4.00
CA ASP A 264 -5.16 9.42 -2.68
C ASP A 264 -5.77 10.82 -2.53
N MET A 265 -5.09 11.85 -3.05
CA MET A 265 -5.60 13.24 -3.07
C MET A 265 -6.90 13.36 -3.86
N TYR A 266 -6.94 12.86 -5.11
CA TYR A 266 -8.17 12.88 -5.90
C TYR A 266 -9.31 12.08 -5.26
N SER A 267 -8.99 10.96 -4.62
CA SER A 267 -9.99 10.14 -3.92
C SER A 267 -10.59 10.88 -2.71
N ARG A 268 -9.77 11.58 -1.92
CA ARG A 268 -10.22 12.41 -0.79
C ARG A 268 -11.04 13.62 -1.27
N GLU A 269 -10.59 14.29 -2.32
CA GLU A 269 -11.30 15.41 -2.94
C GLU A 269 -12.67 14.98 -3.45
N LYS A 270 -12.73 13.87 -4.18
CA LYS A 270 -14.01 13.28 -4.61
C LYS A 270 -14.94 13.01 -3.44
N GLN A 271 -14.44 12.37 -2.38
CA GLN A 271 -15.25 12.04 -1.21
C GLN A 271 -15.75 13.31 -0.51
N TYR A 272 -14.90 14.33 -0.36
CA TYR A 272 -15.28 15.62 0.21
C TYR A 272 -16.39 16.28 -0.61
N LEU A 273 -16.22 16.38 -1.93
CA LEU A 273 -17.23 16.99 -2.81
C LEU A 273 -18.56 16.21 -2.82
N LEU A 274 -18.52 14.87 -2.79
CA LEU A 274 -19.75 14.06 -2.64
C LEU A 274 -20.50 14.41 -1.35
N CYS A 275 -19.79 14.60 -0.24
CA CYS A 275 -20.41 15.00 1.02
C CYS A 275 -20.94 16.43 1.01
N GLN A 276 -20.36 17.36 0.23
CA GLN A 276 -20.79 18.76 0.18
C GLN A 276 -21.89 19.02 -0.85
N MET A 277 -21.91 18.30 -1.96
CA MET A 277 -22.83 18.60 -3.08
C MET A 277 -24.12 17.76 -3.04
N PHE A 278 -24.14 16.66 -2.28
CA PHE A 278 -25.32 15.80 -2.11
C PHE A 278 -25.73 15.75 -0.62
N ILE A 279 -26.16 16.90 -0.10
CA ILE A 279 -26.58 17.05 1.29
C ILE A 279 -28.03 16.56 1.47
#